data_5b5724fc2fbb2ad1cac221aa239b0f0f
#
_entry.id   5b5724fc2fbb2ad1cac221aa239b0f0f
#
_cell.length_a   1.000
_cell.length_b   1.000
_cell.length_c   1.000
_cell.angle_alpha   90.00
_cell.angle_beta   90.00
_cell.angle_gamma   90.00
#
_symmetry.space_group_name_H-M   'P 1'
#
loop_
_entity.id
_entity.type
_entity.pdbx_description
1 polymer ?
#
loop_
_entity_poly.entity_id
_entity_poly.type
_entity_poly.pdbx_seq_one_letter_code
_entity_poly.pdbx_strand_id
1 'polypeptide(L)'
;SACLVGSEMCIRDRIRDESKLDIDERMDIVSIVTPNHLHFDPALKALDNGFPVIIDKPLSFDSAQAKILVEKVKETKLPFAVTHTYTGYPMVKEAKSLISSGKIGKLRKVAVEYPQGWLTSSLEKTDNKQASWRTDPKKSGKAGSMGDIGTHAANMVEYITGKKIIKLLSKVNVFVEGRQLEDDGNVLISLEDNIEGNLMTSQIASGEENDLKIRVWGDSGGIEWKHSTPNTLLLKLNGKPNQIYRSG
;
A
#
# COMPACT_ATOMS: atom_id res chain seq x y z
N SER A 1 20.71 2.08 -15.49
CA SER A 1 21.06 1.94 -14.06
C SER A 1 19.98 2.57 -13.18
N ALA A 2 19.78 2.04 -11.98
CA ALA A 2 18.85 2.59 -11.00
C ALA A 2 19.64 3.33 -9.91
N CYS A 3 19.22 4.54 -9.54
CA CYS A 3 19.78 5.26 -8.40
C CYS A 3 18.87 5.05 -7.17
N LEU A 4 19.43 4.48 -6.10
CA LEU A 4 18.77 4.37 -4.80
C LEU A 4 18.98 5.67 -4.02
N VAL A 5 17.89 6.35 -3.71
CA VAL A 5 17.94 7.60 -2.96
C VAL A 5 17.93 7.32 -1.47
N GLY A 6 19.11 7.41 -0.86
CA GLY A 6 19.29 7.31 0.60
C GLY A 6 19.76 8.59 1.28
N SER A 7 20.19 9.60 0.51
CA SER A 7 20.58 10.94 1.01
C SER A 7 20.26 12.01 -0.02
N GLU A 8 19.91 13.22 0.44
CA GLU A 8 19.61 14.38 -0.42
C GLU A 8 20.74 14.73 -1.41
N MET A 9 21.97 14.35 -1.10
CA MET A 9 23.16 14.70 -1.87
C MET A 9 23.25 13.94 -3.21
N CYS A 10 22.79 12.68 -3.27
CA CYS A 10 22.92 11.89 -4.50
C CYS A 10 22.00 12.34 -5.64
N ILE A 11 20.81 12.88 -5.33
CA ILE A 11 19.87 13.34 -6.38
C ILE A 11 20.25 14.70 -6.92
N ARG A 12 20.66 15.62 -6.03
CA ARG A 12 20.91 17.02 -6.43
C ARG A 12 22.05 17.17 -7.43
N ASP A 13 23.11 16.43 -7.24
CA ASP A 13 24.35 16.64 -8.02
C ASP A 13 24.39 15.75 -9.26
N ARG A 14 23.90 14.50 -9.20
CA ARG A 14 23.89 13.62 -10.37
C ARG A 14 22.84 14.01 -11.42
N ILE A 15 21.62 14.38 -11.04
CA ILE A 15 20.61 14.82 -12.01
C ILE A 15 21.04 16.08 -12.76
N ARG A 16 21.82 16.97 -12.12
CA ARG A 16 22.34 18.19 -12.77
C ARG A 16 23.42 17.95 -13.81
N ASP A 17 24.21 16.91 -13.65
CA ASP A 17 25.38 16.65 -14.49
C ASP A 17 25.26 15.43 -15.41
N GLU A 18 24.09 14.79 -15.46
CA GLU A 18 23.82 13.61 -16.28
C GLU A 18 24.15 13.82 -17.79
N SER A 19 23.98 15.05 -18.29
CA SER A 19 24.32 15.37 -19.68
C SER A 19 25.79 15.23 -20.00
N LYS A 20 26.65 15.23 -18.98
CA LYS A 20 28.12 15.08 -19.11
C LYS A 20 28.60 13.64 -18.95
N LEU A 21 27.71 12.73 -18.57
CA LEU A 21 28.04 11.31 -18.41
C LEU A 21 27.96 10.59 -19.75
N ASP A 22 28.76 9.56 -19.92
CA ASP A 22 28.60 8.60 -21.00
C ASP A 22 27.25 7.92 -20.93
N ILE A 23 26.69 7.53 -22.07
CA ILE A 23 25.31 6.99 -22.14
C ILE A 23 25.12 5.78 -21.23
N ASP A 24 26.13 4.94 -21.08
CA ASP A 24 26.12 3.74 -20.24
C ASP A 24 26.19 4.05 -18.72
N GLU A 25 26.58 5.28 -18.37
CA GLU A 25 26.63 5.75 -16.98
C GLU A 25 25.41 6.52 -16.54
N ARG A 26 24.50 6.87 -17.48
CA ARG A 26 23.27 7.62 -17.19
C ARG A 26 22.27 6.77 -16.44
N MET A 27 21.47 7.46 -15.61
CA MET A 27 20.34 6.84 -14.95
C MET A 27 19.18 6.64 -15.93
N ASP A 28 18.50 5.49 -15.84
CA ASP A 28 17.27 5.22 -16.58
C ASP A 28 16.03 5.46 -15.74
N ILE A 29 16.16 5.31 -14.42
CA ILE A 29 15.04 5.39 -13.48
C ILE A 29 15.53 5.79 -12.09
N VAL A 30 14.71 6.54 -11.37
CA VAL A 30 14.94 6.91 -9.97
C VAL A 30 14.06 6.07 -9.05
N SER A 31 14.67 5.37 -8.09
CA SER A 31 13.97 4.60 -7.06
C SER A 31 14.04 5.31 -5.70
N ILE A 32 12.87 5.62 -5.12
CA ILE A 32 12.74 6.38 -3.86
C ILE A 32 12.22 5.45 -2.77
N VAL A 33 13.07 5.16 -1.78
CA VAL A 33 12.81 4.24 -0.66
C VAL A 33 13.07 4.89 0.71
N THR A 34 12.88 6.20 0.77
CA THR A 34 13.09 7.03 1.96
C THR A 34 11.87 6.99 2.90
N PRO A 35 11.95 7.54 4.13
CA PRO A 35 10.77 7.81 4.94
C PRO A 35 9.78 8.77 4.24
N ASN A 36 8.49 8.67 4.57
CA ASN A 36 7.37 9.33 3.87
C ASN A 36 7.57 10.83 3.59
N HIS A 37 8.12 11.58 4.55
CA HIS A 37 8.35 13.03 4.41
C HIS A 37 9.43 13.39 3.37
N LEU A 38 10.20 12.43 2.92
CA LEU A 38 11.26 12.60 1.92
C LEU A 38 10.88 12.04 0.54
N HIS A 39 9.60 11.71 0.31
CA HIS A 39 9.12 11.18 -0.96
C HIS A 39 8.93 12.25 -2.02
N PHE A 40 8.30 13.37 -1.65
CA PHE A 40 7.78 14.36 -2.59
C PHE A 40 8.85 15.07 -3.42
N ASP A 41 9.82 15.72 -2.75
CA ASP A 41 10.82 16.55 -3.43
C ASP A 41 11.68 15.77 -4.42
N PRO A 42 12.22 14.57 -4.07
CA PRO A 42 12.97 13.75 -5.02
C PRO A 42 12.12 13.29 -6.20
N ALA A 43 10.86 12.90 -5.95
CA ALA A 43 9.97 12.45 -7.03
C ALA A 43 9.66 13.57 -8.02
N LEU A 44 9.33 14.77 -7.51
CA LEU A 44 9.06 15.93 -8.35
C LEU A 44 10.29 16.32 -9.18
N LYS A 45 11.47 16.37 -8.54
CA LYS A 45 12.72 16.68 -9.25
C LYS A 45 13.09 15.66 -10.32
N ALA A 46 12.88 14.37 -10.04
CA ALA A 46 13.13 13.33 -11.03
C ALA A 46 12.23 13.52 -12.26
N LEU A 47 10.93 13.74 -12.06
CA LEU A 47 9.98 14.01 -13.14
C LEU A 47 10.32 15.28 -13.91
N ASP A 48 10.71 16.37 -13.23
CA ASP A 48 11.10 17.64 -13.86
C ASP A 48 12.36 17.49 -14.75
N ASN A 49 13.19 16.51 -14.45
CA ASN A 49 14.42 16.21 -15.22
C ASN A 49 14.25 15.03 -16.20
N GLY A 50 13.03 14.56 -16.43
CA GLY A 50 12.75 13.56 -17.45
C GLY A 50 12.97 12.10 -17.03
N PHE A 51 13.11 11.81 -15.72
CA PHE A 51 13.34 10.46 -15.23
C PHE A 51 12.05 9.77 -14.79
N PRO A 52 11.83 8.53 -15.23
CA PRO A 52 10.84 7.64 -14.64
C PRO A 52 11.08 7.42 -13.14
N VAL A 53 10.03 7.20 -12.36
CA VAL A 53 10.12 7.04 -10.90
C VAL A 53 9.46 5.76 -10.42
N ILE A 54 10.15 5.04 -9.53
CA ILE A 54 9.56 4.04 -8.65
C ILE A 54 9.66 4.57 -7.22
N ILE A 55 8.53 4.69 -6.53
CA ILE A 55 8.48 5.23 -5.19
C ILE A 55 7.82 4.27 -4.21
N ASP A 56 8.34 4.20 -2.99
CA ASP A 56 7.70 3.38 -1.95
C ASP A 56 6.35 3.98 -1.52
N LYS A 57 5.49 3.16 -0.95
CA LYS A 57 4.22 3.59 -0.37
C LYS A 57 4.45 4.23 1.02
N PRO A 58 3.61 5.18 1.43
CA PRO A 58 2.60 5.90 0.64
C PRO A 58 3.23 6.82 -0.41
N LEU A 59 2.50 7.15 -1.44
CA LEU A 59 2.98 8.02 -2.53
C LEU A 59 3.67 9.31 -2.04
N SER A 60 3.14 9.91 -0.97
CA SER A 60 3.64 11.16 -0.41
C SER A 60 3.23 11.32 1.04
N PHE A 61 3.72 12.36 1.69
CA PHE A 61 3.42 12.68 3.08
C PHE A 61 1.95 13.07 3.32
N ASP A 62 1.32 13.73 2.35
CA ASP A 62 -0.08 14.13 2.40
C ASP A 62 -0.75 14.17 1.01
N SER A 63 -2.06 14.39 1.01
CA SER A 63 -2.87 14.41 -0.22
C SER A 63 -2.61 15.63 -1.11
N ALA A 64 -2.09 16.73 -0.57
CA ALA A 64 -1.75 17.90 -1.37
C ALA A 64 -0.52 17.61 -2.25
N GLN A 65 0.53 17.05 -1.64
CA GLN A 65 1.71 16.58 -2.37
C GLN A 65 1.35 15.49 -3.40
N ALA A 66 0.48 14.54 -3.02
CA ALA A 66 0.03 13.50 -3.94
C ALA A 66 -0.64 14.06 -5.21
N LYS A 67 -1.50 15.08 -5.06
CA LYS A 67 -2.16 15.74 -6.18
C LYS A 67 -1.15 16.40 -7.13
N ILE A 68 -0.13 17.08 -6.58
CA ILE A 68 0.91 17.71 -7.39
C ILE A 68 1.68 16.67 -8.21
N LEU A 69 2.07 15.53 -7.58
CA LEU A 69 2.75 14.45 -8.28
C LEU A 69 1.87 13.84 -9.38
N VAL A 70 0.59 13.63 -9.12
CA VAL A 70 -0.36 13.10 -10.12
C VAL A 70 -0.45 14.04 -11.34
N GLU A 71 -0.57 15.35 -11.13
CA GLU A 71 -0.61 16.30 -12.24
C GLU A 71 0.73 16.35 -12.99
N LYS A 72 1.86 16.29 -12.27
CA LYS A 72 3.18 16.23 -12.91
C LYS A 72 3.36 14.96 -13.76
N VAL A 73 2.91 13.81 -13.30
CA VAL A 73 2.93 12.56 -14.08
C VAL A 73 2.07 12.67 -15.34
N LYS A 74 0.90 13.30 -15.24
CA LYS A 74 0.04 13.55 -16.42
C LYS A 74 0.72 14.48 -17.44
N GLU A 75 1.40 15.53 -16.97
CA GLU A 75 2.12 16.49 -17.79
C GLU A 75 3.31 15.83 -18.52
N THR A 76 4.17 15.14 -17.76
CA THR A 76 5.41 14.55 -18.30
C THR A 76 5.18 13.25 -19.07
N LYS A 77 4.09 12.53 -18.76
CA LYS A 77 3.77 11.18 -19.29
C LYS A 77 4.88 10.14 -19.01
N LEU A 78 5.75 10.43 -18.06
CA LEU A 78 6.79 9.49 -17.67
C LEU A 78 6.21 8.32 -16.86
N PRO A 79 6.78 7.12 -16.97
CA PRO A 79 6.43 6.00 -16.11
C PRO A 79 6.60 6.37 -14.63
N PHE A 80 5.56 6.12 -13.84
CA PHE A 80 5.57 6.35 -12.40
C PHE A 80 4.87 5.19 -11.69
N ALA A 81 5.58 4.52 -10.78
CA ALA A 81 5.05 3.38 -10.05
C ALA A 81 5.15 3.57 -8.54
N VAL A 82 4.07 3.26 -7.83
CA VAL A 82 4.04 3.17 -6.36
C VAL A 82 4.09 1.70 -5.96
N THR A 83 4.97 1.31 -5.04
CA THR A 83 5.22 -0.07 -4.66
C THR A 83 4.13 -0.65 -3.74
N HIS A 84 2.94 -0.87 -4.26
CA HIS A 84 1.90 -1.67 -3.60
C HIS A 84 2.16 -3.16 -3.81
N THR A 85 3.16 -3.71 -3.11
CA THR A 85 3.73 -5.04 -3.35
C THR A 85 2.71 -6.18 -3.27
N TYR A 86 1.70 -6.08 -2.40
CA TYR A 86 0.73 -7.16 -2.21
C TYR A 86 -0.14 -7.43 -3.44
N THR A 87 -0.41 -6.43 -4.26
CA THR A 87 -1.15 -6.63 -5.52
C THR A 87 -0.29 -7.28 -6.62
N GLY A 88 1.00 -7.44 -6.38
CA GLY A 88 1.93 -8.17 -7.25
C GLY A 88 1.83 -9.70 -7.12
N TYR A 89 1.30 -10.23 -6.01
CA TYR A 89 1.21 -11.67 -5.80
C TYR A 89 0.33 -12.37 -6.85
N PRO A 90 0.77 -13.53 -7.40
CA PRO A 90 0.02 -14.25 -8.43
C PRO A 90 -1.42 -14.56 -8.01
N MET A 91 -1.64 -15.01 -6.78
CA MET A 91 -2.98 -15.38 -6.30
C MET A 91 -3.88 -14.16 -6.04
N VAL A 92 -3.32 -12.97 -5.82
CA VAL A 92 -4.08 -11.71 -5.77
C VAL A 92 -4.54 -11.30 -7.18
N LYS A 93 -3.69 -11.49 -8.19
CA LYS A 93 -4.05 -11.28 -9.60
C LYS A 93 -5.11 -12.29 -10.05
N GLU A 94 -5.00 -13.54 -9.64
CA GLU A 94 -6.01 -14.57 -9.90
C GLU A 94 -7.35 -14.23 -9.22
N ALA A 95 -7.33 -13.75 -7.97
CA ALA A 95 -8.54 -13.30 -7.28
C ALA A 95 -9.26 -12.20 -8.08
N LYS A 96 -8.52 -11.20 -8.58
CA LYS A 96 -9.05 -10.15 -9.45
C LYS A 96 -9.65 -10.73 -10.74
N SER A 97 -8.96 -11.68 -11.37
CA SER A 97 -9.42 -12.35 -12.59
C SER A 97 -10.75 -13.09 -12.37
N LEU A 98 -10.85 -13.88 -11.31
CA LEU A 98 -12.07 -14.60 -10.95
C LEU A 98 -13.25 -13.68 -10.67
N ILE A 99 -13.01 -12.54 -10.02
CA ILE A 99 -14.04 -11.53 -9.74
C ILE A 99 -14.47 -10.86 -11.05
N SER A 100 -13.52 -10.38 -11.86
CA SER A 100 -13.82 -9.67 -13.10
C SER A 100 -14.52 -10.55 -14.14
N SER A 101 -14.28 -11.87 -14.11
CA SER A 101 -14.99 -12.85 -14.93
C SER A 101 -16.40 -13.22 -14.41
N GLY A 102 -16.84 -12.62 -13.29
CA GLY A 102 -18.16 -12.91 -12.71
C GLY A 102 -18.26 -14.26 -11.97
N LYS A 103 -17.12 -14.91 -11.65
CA LYS A 103 -17.09 -16.24 -11.06
C LYS A 103 -17.84 -16.37 -9.74
N ILE A 104 -17.89 -15.30 -8.95
CA ILE A 104 -18.60 -15.26 -7.66
C ILE A 104 -19.91 -14.49 -7.73
N GLY A 105 -20.33 -14.09 -8.94
CA GLY A 105 -21.55 -13.31 -9.18
C GLY A 105 -21.41 -11.82 -8.83
N LYS A 106 -22.54 -11.16 -8.61
CA LYS A 106 -22.57 -9.73 -8.25
C LYS A 106 -21.97 -9.52 -6.85
N LEU A 107 -20.96 -8.66 -6.76
CA LEU A 107 -20.30 -8.37 -5.48
C LEU A 107 -21.27 -7.71 -4.49
N ARG A 108 -21.15 -8.09 -3.22
CA ARG A 108 -21.98 -7.60 -2.12
C ARG A 108 -21.17 -7.11 -0.92
N LYS A 109 -20.09 -7.82 -0.58
CA LYS A 109 -19.35 -7.53 0.65
C LYS A 109 -17.86 -7.81 0.50
N VAL A 110 -17.03 -7.01 1.19
CA VAL A 110 -15.60 -7.21 1.34
C VAL A 110 -15.19 -7.08 2.80
N ALA A 111 -14.24 -7.88 3.24
CA ALA A 111 -13.57 -7.73 4.52
C ALA A 111 -12.06 -7.84 4.31
N VAL A 112 -11.33 -6.85 4.79
CA VAL A 112 -9.87 -6.84 4.77
C VAL A 112 -9.34 -6.55 6.16
N GLU A 113 -8.34 -7.30 6.57
CA GLU A 113 -7.67 -7.14 7.86
C GLU A 113 -6.17 -7.21 7.69
N TYR A 114 -5.44 -6.34 8.41
CA TYR A 114 -4.00 -6.33 8.41
C TYR A 114 -3.46 -6.17 9.82
N PRO A 115 -3.44 -7.26 10.59
CA PRO A 115 -2.84 -7.26 11.92
C PRO A 115 -1.33 -7.47 11.87
N GLN A 116 -0.62 -6.74 12.72
CA GLN A 116 0.79 -6.88 13.04
C GLN A 116 0.98 -6.69 14.55
N GLY A 117 1.93 -7.39 15.18
CA GLY A 117 2.20 -7.29 16.61
C GLY A 117 3.51 -6.56 16.96
N TRP A 118 4.28 -6.10 15.99
CA TRP A 118 5.63 -5.60 16.20
C TRP A 118 5.73 -4.29 16.98
N LEU A 119 4.68 -3.46 16.97
CA LEU A 119 4.61 -2.19 17.72
C LEU A 119 3.80 -2.28 19.02
N THR A 120 3.62 -3.47 19.58
CA THR A 120 2.89 -3.71 20.85
C THR A 120 3.53 -2.96 22.04
N SER A 121 4.83 -2.72 22.00
CA SER A 121 5.56 -1.93 23.00
C SER A 121 6.15 -0.66 22.38
N SER A 122 6.59 0.28 23.24
CA SER A 122 7.17 1.57 22.80
C SER A 122 8.57 1.39 22.19
N LEU A 123 8.69 0.66 21.07
CA LEU A 123 9.96 0.44 20.38
C LEU A 123 10.60 1.73 19.87
N GLU A 124 9.81 2.77 19.65
CA GLU A 124 10.28 4.11 19.28
C GLU A 124 11.15 4.78 20.34
N LYS A 125 11.11 4.29 21.59
CA LYS A 125 11.97 4.73 22.71
C LYS A 125 13.29 3.95 22.79
N THR A 126 13.50 3.03 21.86
CA THR A 126 14.74 2.25 21.73
C THR A 126 15.51 2.67 20.46
N ASP A 127 16.61 1.98 20.15
CA ASP A 127 17.37 2.22 18.91
C ASP A 127 16.69 1.66 17.64
N ASN A 128 15.41 1.32 17.70
CA ASN A 128 14.66 0.82 16.55
C ASN A 128 14.35 1.96 15.57
N LYS A 129 15.16 2.06 14.52
CA LYS A 129 15.03 3.10 13.48
C LYS A 129 13.67 3.07 12.78
N GLN A 130 13.07 1.87 12.58
CA GLN A 130 11.80 1.73 11.89
C GLN A 130 10.63 2.25 12.73
N ALA A 131 10.64 1.97 14.03
CA ALA A 131 9.63 2.48 14.96
C ALA A 131 9.76 4.00 15.13
N SER A 132 11.00 4.51 15.27
CA SER A 132 11.25 5.93 15.58
C SER A 132 10.69 6.92 14.56
N TRP A 133 10.72 6.58 13.26
CA TRP A 133 10.15 7.49 12.25
C TRP A 133 8.67 7.23 11.98
N ARG A 134 8.18 5.97 12.11
CA ARG A 134 6.78 5.64 11.85
C ARG A 134 5.81 6.16 12.90
N THR A 135 6.27 6.30 14.14
CA THR A 135 5.47 6.85 15.24
C THR A 135 5.62 8.37 15.40
N ASP A 136 6.52 9.00 14.64
CA ASP A 136 6.72 10.44 14.63
C ASP A 136 5.83 11.10 13.54
N PRO A 137 4.79 11.90 13.92
CA PRO A 137 3.91 12.55 12.95
C PRO A 137 4.63 13.50 12.00
N LYS A 138 5.81 14.01 12.35
CA LYS A 138 6.61 14.87 11.47
C LYS A 138 7.29 14.10 10.34
N LYS A 139 7.44 12.80 10.48
CA LYS A 139 8.11 11.93 9.50
C LYS A 139 7.14 10.98 8.80
N SER A 140 6.20 10.42 9.55
CA SER A 140 5.22 9.46 9.04
C SER A 140 4.02 10.12 8.37
N GLY A 141 3.60 11.31 8.84
CA GLY A 141 2.39 11.99 8.41
C GLY A 141 1.32 11.98 9.49
N LYS A 142 0.06 12.15 9.09
CA LYS A 142 -1.08 12.29 10.01
C LYS A 142 -1.67 10.96 10.50
N ALA A 143 -1.18 9.83 10.02
CA ALA A 143 -1.70 8.52 10.34
C ALA A 143 -0.56 7.54 10.67
N GLY A 144 -0.79 6.68 11.65
CA GLY A 144 0.09 5.60 12.08
C GLY A 144 -0.20 4.31 11.33
N SER A 145 -0.88 3.35 11.96
CA SER A 145 -1.22 2.05 11.37
C SER A 145 -2.06 2.18 10.09
N MET A 146 -3.01 3.13 10.04
CA MET A 146 -3.80 3.40 8.84
C MET A 146 -2.95 3.93 7.69
N GLY A 147 -1.97 4.79 7.96
CA GLY A 147 -1.04 5.31 6.96
C GLY A 147 -0.03 4.27 6.47
N ASP A 148 0.48 3.45 7.38
CA ASP A 148 1.50 2.44 7.06
C ASP A 148 0.90 1.19 6.40
N ILE A 149 -0.05 0.53 7.06
CA ILE A 149 -0.62 -0.74 6.61
C ILE A 149 -2.06 -0.63 6.08
N GLY A 150 -2.83 0.38 6.51
CA GLY A 150 -4.17 0.62 5.99
C GLY A 150 -4.19 1.00 4.52
N THR A 151 -3.16 1.69 4.03
CA THR A 151 -2.98 1.99 2.60
C THR A 151 -2.87 0.72 1.75
N HIS A 152 -2.19 -0.32 2.22
CA HIS A 152 -2.13 -1.62 1.55
C HIS A 152 -3.49 -2.31 1.57
N ALA A 153 -4.19 -2.30 2.69
CA ALA A 153 -5.51 -2.90 2.83
C ALA A 153 -6.53 -2.23 1.88
N ALA A 154 -6.57 -0.90 1.84
CA ALA A 154 -7.43 -0.15 0.94
C ALA A 154 -7.09 -0.41 -0.54
N ASN A 155 -5.81 -0.38 -0.89
CA ASN A 155 -5.34 -0.69 -2.24
C ASN A 155 -5.74 -2.12 -2.66
N MET A 156 -5.61 -3.11 -1.76
CA MET A 156 -6.01 -4.48 -2.02
C MET A 156 -7.50 -4.60 -2.32
N VAL A 157 -8.35 -3.92 -1.54
CA VAL A 157 -9.81 -3.88 -1.76
C VAL A 157 -10.13 -3.34 -3.15
N GLU A 158 -9.62 -2.15 -3.49
CA GLU A 158 -9.89 -1.52 -4.79
C GLU A 158 -9.32 -2.34 -5.96
N TYR A 159 -8.12 -2.89 -5.79
CA TYR A 159 -7.48 -3.68 -6.83
C TYR A 159 -8.25 -4.97 -7.17
N ILE A 160 -8.64 -5.74 -6.14
CA ILE A 160 -9.30 -7.03 -6.32
C ILE A 160 -10.74 -6.86 -6.80
N THR A 161 -11.47 -5.90 -6.22
CA THR A 161 -12.88 -5.66 -6.58
C THR A 161 -13.03 -4.89 -7.88
N GLY A 162 -12.02 -4.11 -8.28
CA GLY A 162 -12.11 -3.16 -9.39
C GLY A 162 -13.05 -1.97 -9.09
N LYS A 163 -13.39 -1.74 -7.81
CA LYS A 163 -14.34 -0.71 -7.36
C LYS A 163 -13.67 0.26 -6.39
N LYS A 164 -14.04 1.54 -6.48
CA LYS A 164 -13.51 2.57 -5.59
C LYS A 164 -14.24 2.61 -4.25
N ILE A 165 -13.49 2.87 -3.19
CA ILE A 165 -14.05 3.21 -1.88
C ILE A 165 -14.59 4.64 -1.99
N ILE A 166 -15.91 4.83 -1.77
CA ILE A 166 -16.59 6.11 -1.93
C ILE A 166 -17.04 6.74 -0.61
N LYS A 167 -17.17 5.93 0.45
CA LYS A 167 -17.51 6.41 1.80
C LYS A 167 -16.76 5.58 2.83
N LEU A 168 -16.48 6.20 3.97
CA LEU A 168 -15.89 5.52 5.12
C LEU A 168 -16.38 6.13 6.45
N LEU A 169 -16.46 5.27 7.47
CA LEU A 169 -16.64 5.65 8.87
C LEU A 169 -15.58 4.91 9.68
N SER A 170 -14.71 5.65 10.34
CA SER A 170 -13.56 5.08 11.06
C SER A 170 -13.61 5.32 12.55
N LYS A 171 -13.11 4.33 13.30
CA LYS A 171 -12.70 4.48 14.69
C LYS A 171 -11.25 4.07 14.78
N VAL A 172 -10.39 5.01 15.18
CA VAL A 172 -8.97 4.79 15.40
C VAL A 172 -8.64 4.93 16.89
N ASN A 173 -7.64 4.20 17.35
CA ASN A 173 -7.26 4.17 18.75
C ASN A 173 -5.73 4.28 18.89
N VAL A 174 -5.31 4.82 20.03
CA VAL A 174 -3.93 4.79 20.50
C VAL A 174 -3.91 3.96 21.78
N PHE A 175 -3.33 2.77 21.72
CA PHE A 175 -3.23 1.87 22.88
C PHE A 175 -1.90 1.97 23.59
N VAL A 176 -0.82 2.23 22.87
CA VAL A 176 0.51 2.37 23.48
C VAL A 176 0.69 3.80 23.97
N GLU A 177 0.86 3.92 25.30
CA GLU A 177 0.94 5.20 25.97
C GLU A 177 2.06 6.10 25.42
N GLY A 178 1.72 7.38 25.19
CA GLY A 178 2.63 8.42 24.70
C GLY A 178 2.75 8.51 23.18
N ARG A 179 2.13 7.61 22.41
CA ARG A 179 2.03 7.77 20.95
C ARG A 179 1.10 8.90 20.57
N GLN A 180 1.42 9.57 19.47
CA GLN A 180 0.61 10.64 18.89
C GLN A 180 -0.22 10.18 17.69
N LEU A 181 0.20 9.09 17.05
CA LEU A 181 -0.48 8.48 15.91
C LEU A 181 -1.17 7.20 16.37
N GLU A 182 -2.28 6.86 15.69
CA GLU A 182 -3.02 5.64 15.98
C GLU A 182 -2.19 4.38 15.67
N ASP A 183 -2.31 3.39 16.52
CA ASP A 183 -1.70 2.06 16.36
C ASP A 183 -2.72 0.97 16.07
N ASP A 184 -4.01 1.34 16.05
CA ASP A 184 -5.14 0.48 15.73
C ASP A 184 -6.25 1.26 15.02
N GLY A 185 -6.96 0.63 14.09
CA GLY A 185 -8.06 1.25 13.37
C GLY A 185 -9.04 0.25 12.78
N ASN A 186 -10.34 0.62 12.89
CA ASN A 186 -11.46 -0.10 12.29
C ASN A 186 -12.25 0.86 11.41
N VAL A 187 -12.54 0.46 10.19
CA VAL A 187 -13.24 1.28 9.19
C VAL A 187 -14.37 0.50 8.56
N LEU A 188 -15.57 1.04 8.59
CA LEU A 188 -16.65 0.63 7.69
C LEU A 188 -16.44 1.37 6.37
N ILE A 189 -16.51 0.65 5.27
CA ILE A 189 -16.30 1.19 3.92
C ILE A 189 -17.50 0.87 3.03
N SER A 190 -17.90 1.84 2.21
CA SER A 190 -18.81 1.61 1.09
C SER A 190 -18.07 1.84 -0.21
N LEU A 191 -18.20 0.91 -1.14
CA LEU A 191 -17.63 0.99 -2.48
C LEU A 191 -18.73 1.34 -3.49
N GLU A 192 -18.32 1.63 -4.72
CA GLU A 192 -19.22 1.71 -5.87
C GLU A 192 -20.12 0.47 -5.96
N ASP A 193 -21.24 0.57 -6.66
CA ASP A 193 -22.21 -0.51 -6.89
C ASP A 193 -22.85 -1.10 -5.61
N ASN A 194 -22.92 -0.31 -4.52
CA ASN A 194 -23.49 -0.69 -3.22
C ASN A 194 -22.80 -1.91 -2.58
N ILE A 195 -21.49 -2.02 -2.73
CA ILE A 195 -20.69 -3.01 -2.04
C ILE A 195 -20.30 -2.44 -0.68
N GLU A 196 -20.60 -3.17 0.39
CA GLU A 196 -20.27 -2.77 1.76
C GLU A 196 -19.11 -3.60 2.30
N GLY A 197 -18.33 -3.02 3.19
CA GLY A 197 -17.19 -3.74 3.75
C GLY A 197 -16.65 -3.19 5.06
N ASN A 198 -15.64 -3.87 5.53
CA ASN A 198 -14.85 -3.44 6.68
C ASN A 198 -13.36 -3.62 6.41
N LEU A 199 -12.59 -2.68 6.95
CA LEU A 199 -11.14 -2.68 6.93
C LEU A 199 -10.64 -2.53 8.37
N MET A 200 -9.77 -3.43 8.80
CA MET A 200 -9.12 -3.39 10.10
C MET A 200 -7.62 -3.36 9.93
N THR A 201 -6.95 -2.49 10.68
CA THR A 201 -5.49 -2.47 10.82
C THR A 201 -5.10 -2.41 12.27
N SER A 202 -4.06 -3.12 12.64
CA SER A 202 -3.50 -3.04 13.99
C SER A 202 -2.01 -3.33 13.94
N GLN A 203 -1.20 -2.50 14.58
CA GLN A 203 0.23 -2.77 14.75
C GLN A 203 0.56 -3.24 16.18
N ILE A 204 -0.50 -3.46 16.98
CA ILE A 204 -0.41 -3.89 18.38
C ILE A 204 -1.11 -5.24 18.62
N ALA A 205 -1.43 -5.98 17.56
CA ALA A 205 -2.04 -7.30 17.64
C ALA A 205 -1.00 -8.36 18.04
N SER A 206 -0.80 -8.52 19.33
CA SER A 206 0.22 -9.41 19.90
C SER A 206 0.10 -10.83 19.36
N GLY A 207 1.22 -11.40 18.87
CA GLY A 207 1.27 -12.72 18.28
C GLY A 207 1.06 -12.77 16.77
N GLU A 208 0.60 -11.67 16.17
CA GLU A 208 0.51 -11.55 14.71
C GLU A 208 1.85 -11.04 14.14
N GLU A 209 2.31 -11.67 13.07
CA GLU A 209 3.53 -11.26 12.38
C GLU A 209 3.24 -10.21 11.30
N ASN A 210 2.65 -10.64 10.18
CA ASN A 210 2.37 -9.78 9.02
C ASN A 210 1.29 -10.44 8.15
N ASP A 211 0.04 -10.52 8.61
CA ASP A 211 -1.00 -11.30 7.96
C ASP A 211 -2.10 -10.43 7.33
N LEU A 212 -1.78 -9.79 6.21
CA LEU A 212 -2.78 -9.15 5.36
C LEU A 212 -3.72 -10.22 4.79
N LYS A 213 -5.01 -10.09 5.04
CA LYS A 213 -6.03 -11.03 4.61
C LYS A 213 -7.22 -10.32 4.01
N ILE A 214 -7.75 -10.85 2.91
CA ILE A 214 -8.95 -10.32 2.26
C ILE A 214 -9.95 -11.43 1.95
N ARG A 215 -11.22 -11.11 2.15
CA ARG A 215 -12.37 -11.93 1.75
C ARG A 215 -13.34 -11.08 0.96
N VAL A 216 -13.80 -11.59 -0.17
CA VAL A 216 -14.79 -10.92 -1.02
C VAL A 216 -15.93 -11.89 -1.28
N TRP A 217 -17.17 -11.41 -1.14
CA TRP A 217 -18.38 -12.20 -1.37
C TRP A 217 -19.27 -11.55 -2.42
N GLY A 218 -19.70 -12.37 -3.36
CA GLY A 218 -20.78 -12.10 -4.29
C GLY A 218 -22.04 -12.88 -3.91
N ASP A 219 -23.02 -12.88 -4.80
CA ASP A 219 -24.27 -13.63 -4.63
C ASP A 219 -24.15 -15.12 -4.96
N SER A 220 -23.11 -15.52 -5.69
CA SER A 220 -22.89 -16.90 -6.13
C SER A 220 -21.72 -17.59 -5.42
N GLY A 221 -20.93 -16.83 -4.66
CA GLY A 221 -19.77 -17.38 -3.94
C GLY A 221 -18.89 -16.32 -3.32
N GLY A 222 -17.70 -16.74 -2.89
CA GLY A 222 -16.70 -15.86 -2.29
C GLY A 222 -15.28 -16.34 -2.53
N ILE A 223 -14.32 -15.47 -2.31
CA ILE A 223 -12.89 -15.76 -2.32
C ILE A 223 -12.24 -15.36 -1.01
N GLU A 224 -11.13 -16.02 -0.69
CA GLU A 224 -10.28 -15.69 0.45
C GLU A 224 -8.81 -15.84 0.05
N TRP A 225 -8.03 -14.79 0.33
CA TRP A 225 -6.58 -14.80 0.22
C TRP A 225 -5.96 -14.26 1.50
N LYS A 226 -4.77 -14.77 1.88
CA LYS A 226 -4.00 -14.30 3.03
C LYS A 226 -2.51 -14.38 2.77
N HIS A 227 -1.79 -13.41 3.31
CA HIS A 227 -0.35 -13.27 3.13
C HIS A 227 0.45 -14.40 3.79
N SER A 228 -0.04 -14.98 4.89
CA SER A 228 0.61 -16.14 5.54
C SER A 228 0.66 -17.38 4.63
N THR A 229 -0.17 -17.45 3.59
CA THR A 229 -0.13 -18.50 2.55
C THR A 229 -0.28 -17.88 1.15
N PRO A 230 0.68 -17.05 0.69
CA PRO A 230 0.49 -16.11 -0.40
C PRO A 230 0.25 -16.79 -1.76
N ASN A 231 0.72 -18.01 -1.91
CA ASN A 231 0.55 -18.82 -3.11
C ASN A 231 -0.76 -19.64 -3.15
N THR A 232 -1.67 -19.36 -2.20
CA THR A 232 -2.95 -20.09 -2.09
C THR A 232 -4.12 -19.11 -2.14
N LEU A 233 -5.11 -19.39 -2.98
CA LEU A 233 -6.39 -18.69 -3.05
C LEU A 233 -7.52 -19.70 -2.88
N LEU A 234 -8.46 -19.39 -1.99
CA LEU A 234 -9.65 -20.24 -1.75
C LEU A 234 -10.85 -19.64 -2.48
N LEU A 235 -11.47 -20.43 -3.36
CA LEU A 235 -12.74 -20.11 -4.01
C LEU A 235 -13.85 -20.99 -3.42
N LYS A 236 -14.93 -20.35 -2.96
CA LYS A 236 -16.10 -20.98 -2.34
C LYS A 236 -17.34 -20.63 -3.17
N LEU A 237 -17.88 -21.60 -3.88
CA LEU A 237 -19.11 -21.40 -4.67
C LEU A 237 -20.30 -22.09 -3.99
N ASN A 238 -21.46 -21.43 -4.04
CA ASN A 238 -22.69 -21.97 -3.45
C ASN A 238 -23.00 -23.37 -4.01
N GLY A 239 -23.24 -24.33 -3.12
CA GLY A 239 -23.56 -25.71 -3.49
C GLY A 239 -22.44 -26.52 -4.14
N LYS A 240 -21.19 -26.05 -4.10
CA LYS A 240 -20.02 -26.75 -4.67
C LYS A 240 -18.93 -26.93 -3.61
N PRO A 241 -18.06 -27.95 -3.78
CA PRO A 241 -16.86 -28.08 -2.94
C PRO A 241 -15.95 -26.85 -3.06
N ASN A 242 -15.26 -26.51 -1.98
CA ASN A 242 -14.24 -25.47 -1.99
C ASN A 242 -13.12 -25.83 -2.99
N GLN A 243 -12.68 -24.84 -3.74
CA GLN A 243 -11.59 -24.97 -4.69
C GLN A 243 -10.37 -24.20 -4.19
N ILE A 244 -9.21 -24.83 -4.25
CA ILE A 244 -7.94 -24.22 -3.88
C ILE A 244 -7.14 -23.98 -5.15
N TYR A 245 -6.82 -22.73 -5.43
CA TYR A 245 -5.90 -22.32 -6.48
C TYR A 245 -4.52 -22.17 -5.86
N ARG A 246 -3.50 -22.62 -6.57
CA ARG A 246 -2.10 -22.44 -6.17
C ARG A 246 -1.28 -21.99 -7.36
N SER A 247 -0.38 -21.01 -7.12
CA SER A 247 0.70 -20.74 -8.05
C SER A 247 1.79 -21.79 -7.86
N GLY A 248 2.23 -22.36 -8.95
CA GLY A 248 3.36 -23.30 -8.99
C GLY A 248 4.68 -22.60 -8.76
#